data_7e33d1cb813e4307520f1a7b46fc0c8c
#
_entry.id   7e33d1cb813e4307520f1a7b46fc0c8c
#
_cell.length_a   1.000
_cell.length_b   1.000
_cell.length_c   1.000
_cell.angle_alpha   90.00
_cell.angle_beta   90.00
_cell.angle_gamma   90.00
#
_symmetry.space_group_name_H-M   'P 1'
#
loop_
_entity.id
_entity.type
_entity.pdbx_description
1 polymer ?
#
loop_
_entity_poly.entity_id
_entity_poly.type
_entity_poly.pdbx_seq_one_letter_code
_entity_poly.pdbx_strand_id
1 'polypeptide(L)'
;HGAPWLAEAVREQALVCQQWLREALAVPFDGTTVVVTHFAPSLHSADPRYGNVPGTAGFCNSLDELLPLARLWLHGHLHCPSNYVHRGCRVVANPLGYAGKGEQQGFRERFCVAV
;
A
#
# COMPACT_ATOMS: atom_id res chain seq x y z
N HIS A 1 7.27 29.82 -0.19
CA HIS A 1 8.11 28.71 0.28
C HIS A 1 7.70 28.35 1.69
N GLY A 2 7.14 27.16 1.88
CA GLY A 2 6.73 26.65 3.18
C GLY A 2 7.90 26.10 4.00
N ALA A 3 7.63 25.77 5.25
CA ALA A 3 8.59 25.05 6.10
C ALA A 3 8.87 23.66 5.51
N PRO A 4 10.08 23.09 5.69
CA PRO A 4 10.37 21.75 5.22
C PRO A 4 9.49 20.73 5.92
N TRP A 5 9.02 19.73 5.16
CA TRP A 5 8.28 18.60 5.71
C TRP A 5 9.27 17.64 6.38
N LEU A 6 9.31 17.70 7.70
CA LEU A 6 10.10 16.78 8.51
C LEU A 6 9.35 15.45 8.68
N ALA A 7 10.10 14.41 9.05
CA ALA A 7 9.54 13.07 9.25
C ALA A 7 8.36 13.04 10.21
N GLU A 8 8.38 13.87 11.24
CA GLU A 8 7.30 13.99 12.22
C GLU A 8 6.02 14.52 11.61
N ALA A 9 6.09 15.59 10.80
CA ALA A 9 4.94 16.17 10.10
C ALA A 9 4.35 15.16 9.08
N VAL A 10 5.19 14.42 8.38
CA VAL A 10 4.76 13.35 7.47
C VAL A 10 4.03 12.26 8.23
N ARG A 11 4.56 11.85 9.40
CA ARG A 11 3.92 10.86 10.26
C ARG A 11 2.56 11.33 10.76
N GLU A 12 2.46 12.57 11.22
CA GLU A 12 1.18 13.15 11.66
C GLU A 12 0.14 13.11 10.55
N GLN A 13 0.51 13.54 9.35
CA GLN A 13 -0.38 13.51 8.19
C GLN A 13 -0.78 12.06 7.84
N ALA A 14 0.13 11.11 7.90
CA ALA A 14 -0.16 9.70 7.66
C ALA A 14 -1.20 9.17 8.65
N LEU A 15 -1.09 9.52 9.93
CA LEU A 15 -2.06 9.11 10.95
C LEU A 15 -3.45 9.70 10.70
N VAL A 16 -3.53 10.95 10.26
CA VAL A 16 -4.79 11.59 9.86
C VAL A 16 -5.43 10.83 8.68
N CYS A 17 -4.65 10.50 7.66
CA CYS A 17 -5.13 9.73 6.52
C CYS A 17 -5.60 8.33 6.91
N GLN A 18 -4.88 7.65 7.80
CA GLN A 18 -5.25 6.32 8.30
C GLN A 18 -6.55 6.38 9.11
N GLN A 19 -6.72 7.41 9.92
CA GLN A 19 -7.97 7.59 10.68
C GLN A 19 -9.17 7.82 9.75
N TRP A 20 -9.00 8.69 8.76
CA TRP A 20 -10.03 8.89 7.73
C TRP A 20 -10.39 7.57 7.02
N LEU A 21 -9.40 6.78 6.67
CA LEU A 21 -9.60 5.49 5.99
C LEU A 21 -10.39 4.51 6.88
N ARG A 22 -10.05 4.44 8.17
CA ARG A 22 -10.80 3.62 9.13
C ARG A 22 -12.28 4.02 9.20
N GLU A 23 -12.52 5.31 9.28
CA GLU A 23 -13.89 5.86 9.33
C GLU A 23 -14.65 5.59 8.04
N ALA A 24 -14.02 5.79 6.88
CA ALA A 24 -14.62 5.54 5.57
C ALA A 24 -14.98 4.06 5.39
N LEU A 25 -14.08 3.15 5.76
CA LEU A 25 -14.30 1.71 5.64
C LEU A 25 -15.31 1.16 6.67
N ALA A 26 -15.54 1.88 7.77
CA ALA A 26 -16.54 1.49 8.76
C ALA A 26 -17.98 1.77 8.29
N VAL A 27 -18.18 2.60 7.28
CA VAL A 27 -19.51 2.87 6.71
C VAL A 27 -19.96 1.67 5.89
N PRO A 28 -21.13 1.08 6.18
CA PRO A 28 -21.66 -0.02 5.39
C PRO A 28 -21.85 0.39 3.93
N PHE A 29 -21.46 -0.49 3.02
CA PHE A 29 -21.60 -0.28 1.59
C PHE A 29 -22.03 -1.58 0.91
N ASP A 30 -23.12 -1.51 0.15
CA ASP A 30 -23.63 -2.64 -0.62
C ASP A 30 -22.99 -2.68 -2.01
N GLY A 31 -21.77 -3.17 -2.06
CA GLY A 31 -20.98 -3.23 -3.29
C GLY A 31 -19.57 -3.68 -3.03
N THR A 32 -18.75 -3.70 -4.09
CA THR A 32 -17.35 -4.06 -3.99
C THR A 32 -16.53 -2.85 -3.56
N THR A 33 -15.82 -2.98 -2.44
CA THR A 33 -14.92 -1.93 -1.95
C THR A 33 -13.51 -2.19 -2.46
N VAL A 34 -12.94 -1.19 -3.13
CA VAL A 34 -11.55 -1.16 -3.58
C VAL A 34 -10.84 -0.02 -2.88
N VAL A 35 -9.72 -0.29 -2.24
CA VAL A 35 -8.86 0.72 -1.60
C VAL A 35 -7.64 0.94 -2.45
N VAL A 36 -7.26 2.20 -2.62
CA VAL A 36 -6.03 2.59 -3.31
C VAL A 36 -5.21 3.49 -2.38
N THR A 37 -4.01 3.08 -2.08
CA THR A 37 -3.06 3.86 -1.27
C THR A 37 -1.71 3.95 -1.98
N HIS A 38 -0.88 4.93 -1.59
CA HIS A 38 0.50 4.96 -2.08
C HIS A 38 1.38 3.96 -1.32
N PHE A 39 1.35 4.00 0.01
CA PHE A 39 2.08 3.03 0.83
C PHE A 39 1.33 1.70 0.94
N ALA A 40 2.08 0.62 1.13
CA ALA A 40 1.51 -0.70 1.34
C ALA A 40 0.70 -0.77 2.65
N PRO A 41 -0.42 -1.51 2.67
CA PRO A 41 -1.24 -1.64 3.87
C PRO A 41 -0.68 -2.62 4.91
N SER A 42 0.26 -3.46 4.52
CA SER A 42 0.72 -4.59 5.34
C SER A 42 2.21 -4.84 5.14
N LEU A 43 2.85 -5.35 6.19
CA LEU A 43 4.23 -5.84 6.12
C LEU A 43 4.40 -7.06 5.20
N HIS A 44 3.31 -7.74 4.83
CA HIS A 44 3.34 -8.79 3.81
C HIS A 44 3.75 -8.28 2.41
N SER A 45 3.65 -6.98 2.18
CA SER A 45 4.13 -6.33 0.94
C SER A 45 5.61 -5.95 1.00
N ALA A 46 6.28 -6.10 2.14
CA ALA A 46 7.68 -5.72 2.29
C ALA A 46 8.57 -6.41 1.25
N ASP A 47 9.50 -5.65 0.68
CA ASP A 47 10.42 -6.15 -0.33
C ASP A 47 11.39 -7.15 0.29
N PRO A 48 11.41 -8.42 -0.16
CA PRO A 48 12.29 -9.44 0.39
C PRO A 48 13.77 -9.11 0.29
N ARG A 49 14.17 -8.25 -0.65
CA ARG A 49 15.57 -7.83 -0.84
C ARG A 49 16.13 -7.09 0.39
N TYR A 50 15.26 -6.42 1.15
CA TYR A 50 15.65 -5.56 2.26
C TYR A 50 15.24 -6.12 3.63
N GLY A 51 14.33 -7.11 3.66
CA GLY A 51 13.81 -7.67 4.90
C GLY A 51 12.98 -6.67 5.73
N ASN A 52 12.65 -7.08 6.94
CA ASN A 52 11.94 -6.23 7.90
C ASN A 52 12.95 -5.52 8.80
N VAL A 53 13.23 -4.27 8.49
CA VAL A 53 14.13 -3.38 9.23
C VAL A 53 13.37 -2.11 9.64
N PRO A 54 13.87 -1.28 10.56
CA PRO A 54 13.17 -0.05 10.95
C PRO A 54 12.75 0.84 9.79
N GLY A 55 13.54 0.88 8.71
CA GLY A 55 13.22 1.63 7.49
C GLY A 55 11.99 1.12 6.75
N THR A 56 11.56 -0.12 6.97
CA THR A 56 10.36 -0.70 6.36
C THR A 56 9.10 0.09 6.72
N ALA A 57 9.06 0.74 7.88
CA ALA A 57 7.97 1.61 8.29
C ALA A 57 7.76 2.82 7.36
N GLY A 58 8.77 3.20 6.57
CA GLY A 58 8.66 4.23 5.53
C GLY A 58 8.00 3.75 4.24
N PHE A 59 7.68 2.47 4.12
CA PHE A 59 7.13 1.84 2.92
C PHE A 59 5.84 1.07 3.17
N CYS A 60 5.74 0.42 4.32
CA CYS A 60 4.60 -0.40 4.69
C CYS A 60 3.97 0.09 5.98
N ASN A 61 2.66 0.18 5.97
CA ASN A 61 1.87 0.38 7.18
C ASN A 61 1.47 -0.98 7.79
N SER A 62 0.99 -0.95 9.02
CA SER A 62 0.39 -2.12 9.68
C SER A 62 -1.10 -1.88 9.82
N LEU A 63 -1.82 -2.06 8.71
CA LEU A 63 -3.27 -1.84 8.61
C LEU A 63 -4.02 -3.16 8.31
N ASP A 64 -3.47 -4.28 8.75
CA ASP A 64 -4.01 -5.60 8.46
C ASP A 64 -5.45 -5.77 8.97
N GLU A 65 -5.83 -5.04 10.02
CA GLU A 65 -7.19 -5.03 10.57
C GLU A 65 -8.22 -4.42 9.59
N LEU A 66 -7.79 -3.63 8.64
CA LEU A 66 -8.67 -3.01 7.63
C LEU A 66 -8.86 -3.89 6.39
N LEU A 67 -7.98 -4.85 6.16
CA LEU A 67 -8.03 -5.70 4.95
C LEU A 67 -9.38 -6.42 4.79
N PRO A 68 -10.00 -6.98 5.84
CA PRO A 68 -11.30 -7.64 5.70
C PRO A 68 -12.43 -6.73 5.21
N LEU A 69 -12.25 -5.41 5.26
CA LEU A 69 -13.25 -4.43 4.85
C LEU A 69 -13.15 -4.06 3.37
N ALA A 70 -12.15 -4.56 2.67
CA ALA A 70 -11.94 -4.32 1.25
C ALA A 70 -11.82 -5.65 0.47
N ARG A 71 -12.31 -5.67 -0.75
CA ARG A 71 -12.14 -6.80 -1.67
C ARG A 71 -10.78 -6.80 -2.32
N LEU A 72 -10.31 -5.60 -2.67
CA LEU A 72 -9.06 -5.36 -3.37
C LEU A 72 -8.37 -4.14 -2.77
N TRP A 73 -7.06 -4.24 -2.60
CA TRP A 73 -6.20 -3.15 -2.17
C TRP A 73 -5.05 -2.97 -3.15
N LEU A 74 -4.99 -1.82 -3.78
CA LEU A 74 -3.92 -1.46 -4.70
C LEU A 74 -2.96 -0.49 -4.01
N HIS A 75 -1.67 -0.72 -4.16
CA HIS A 75 -0.67 0.20 -3.63
C HIS A 75 0.52 0.36 -4.57
N GLY A 76 1.36 1.35 -4.29
CA GLY A 76 2.61 1.64 -4.96
C GLY A 76 3.77 1.72 -3.99
N HIS A 77 4.63 2.69 -4.18
CA HIS A 77 5.80 3.07 -3.39
C HIS A 77 6.91 2.02 -3.34
N LEU A 78 6.62 0.79 -3.00
CA LEU A 78 7.54 -0.34 -3.10
C LEU A 78 7.79 -0.67 -4.57
N HIS A 79 9.04 -0.75 -4.97
CA HIS A 79 9.42 -1.12 -6.34
C HIS A 79 9.56 -2.64 -6.48
N CYS A 80 8.68 -3.35 -5.83
CA CYS A 80 8.58 -4.80 -5.85
C CYS A 80 7.14 -5.20 -6.12
N PRO A 81 6.85 -6.03 -7.14
CA PRO A 81 5.49 -6.49 -7.39
C PRO A 81 4.93 -7.27 -6.20
N SER A 82 3.65 -7.04 -5.92
CA SER A 82 2.89 -7.77 -4.91
C SER A 82 1.58 -8.28 -5.50
N ASN A 83 1.23 -9.50 -5.20
CA ASN A 83 -0.07 -10.07 -5.54
C ASN A 83 -0.35 -11.23 -4.59
N TYR A 84 -1.08 -10.96 -3.53
CA TYR A 84 -1.42 -11.96 -2.52
C TYR A 84 -2.81 -11.71 -1.95
N VAL A 85 -3.35 -12.70 -1.29
CA VAL A 85 -4.60 -12.59 -0.52
C VAL A 85 -4.25 -12.72 0.96
N HIS A 86 -4.70 -11.75 1.75
CA HIS A 86 -4.55 -11.76 3.19
C HIS A 86 -5.84 -11.28 3.84
N ARG A 87 -6.34 -12.03 4.82
CA ARG A 87 -7.61 -11.75 5.50
C ARG A 87 -8.79 -11.49 4.55
N GLY A 88 -8.84 -12.24 3.44
CA GLY A 88 -9.89 -12.14 2.43
C GLY A 88 -9.75 -10.97 1.46
N CYS A 89 -8.76 -10.13 1.60
CA CYS A 89 -8.46 -9.01 0.70
C CYS A 89 -7.31 -9.37 -0.25
N ARG A 90 -7.50 -9.14 -1.54
CA ARG A 90 -6.42 -9.23 -2.52
C ARG A 90 -5.61 -7.94 -2.51
N VAL A 91 -4.31 -8.04 -2.27
CA VAL A 91 -3.38 -6.91 -2.25
C VAL A 91 -2.47 -6.98 -3.47
N VAL A 92 -2.44 -5.90 -4.26
CA VAL A 92 -1.73 -5.88 -5.54
C VAL A 92 -0.92 -4.61 -5.69
N ALA A 93 0.33 -4.76 -6.14
CA ALA A 93 1.19 -3.70 -6.62
C ALA A 93 1.86 -4.12 -7.93
N ASN A 94 1.85 -3.23 -8.92
CA ASN A 94 2.49 -3.44 -10.22
C ASN A 94 3.40 -2.24 -10.53
N PRO A 95 4.52 -2.10 -9.82
CA PRO A 95 5.40 -0.95 -9.95
C PRO A 95 6.26 -1.03 -11.20
N LEU A 96 6.46 0.13 -11.85
CA LEU A 96 7.47 0.27 -12.89
C LEU A 96 8.88 0.27 -12.27
N GLY A 97 9.06 0.96 -11.15
CA GLY A 97 10.34 1.07 -10.46
C GLY A 97 11.37 1.90 -11.24
N TYR A 98 12.62 1.77 -10.84
CA TYR A 98 13.73 2.46 -11.49
C TYR A 98 14.42 1.56 -12.53
N ALA A 99 14.44 2.04 -13.78
CA ALA A 99 15.08 1.32 -14.89
C ALA A 99 16.56 1.03 -14.63
N GLY A 100 17.29 1.98 -14.04
CA GLY A 100 18.71 1.81 -13.71
C GLY A 100 18.99 0.72 -12.65
N LYS A 101 17.97 0.25 -11.93
CA LYS A 101 18.05 -0.85 -10.97
C LYS A 101 17.46 -2.15 -11.50
N GLY A 102 16.97 -2.17 -12.74
CA GLY A 102 16.32 -3.36 -13.32
C GLY A 102 14.94 -3.67 -12.73
N GLU A 103 14.34 -2.73 -12.00
CA GLU A 103 13.07 -2.94 -11.28
C GLU A 103 11.87 -3.07 -12.23
N GLN A 104 11.98 -2.54 -13.45
CA GLN A 104 10.94 -2.63 -14.47
C GLN A 104 10.71 -4.05 -15.02
N GLN A 105 11.60 -4.98 -14.76
CA GLN A 105 11.50 -6.36 -15.27
C GLN A 105 10.25 -7.09 -14.79
N GLY A 106 9.75 -6.74 -13.61
CA GLY A 106 8.52 -7.31 -13.05
C GLY A 106 7.23 -6.57 -13.47
N PHE A 107 7.35 -5.44 -14.14
CA PHE A 107 6.20 -4.63 -14.53
C PHE A 107 5.42 -5.27 -15.68
N ARG A 108 4.09 -5.25 -15.58
CA ARG A 108 3.17 -5.75 -16.61
C ARG A 108 2.31 -4.61 -17.14
N GLU A 109 2.51 -4.22 -18.39
CA GLU A 109 1.84 -3.06 -19.03
C GLU A 109 0.30 -3.18 -19.07
N ARG A 110 -0.22 -4.40 -19.19
CA ARG A 110 -1.66 -4.66 -19.32
C ARG A 110 -2.14 -5.57 -18.20
N PHE A 111 -1.86 -5.16 -16.97
CA PHE A 111 -2.26 -5.93 -15.81
C PHE A 111 -3.66 -5.52 -15.34
N CYS A 112 -4.62 -6.43 -15.46
CA CYS A 112 -5.98 -6.23 -15.02
C CYS A 112 -6.29 -7.17 -13.84
N VAL A 113 -7.08 -6.67 -12.91
CA VAL A 113 -7.55 -7.42 -11.75
C VAL A 113 -9.08 -7.39 -11.74
N ALA A 114 -9.70 -8.56 -11.70
CA ALA A 114 -11.15 -8.67 -11.54
C ALA A 114 -11.54 -8.35 -10.08
N VAL A 115 -12.65 -7.66 -9.94
CA VAL A 115 -13.22 -7.29 -8.64
C VAL A 115 -14.62 -7.87 -8.43
#